data_384bfc8479bff5e8fe3ce64a3735ebc9
#
_entry.id   384bfc8479bff5e8fe3ce64a3735ebc9
#
_cell.length_a   1.000
_cell.length_b   1.000
_cell.length_c   1.000
_cell.angle_alpha   90.00
_cell.angle_beta   90.00
_cell.angle_gamma   90.00
#
_symmetry.space_group_name_H-M   'P 1'
#
loop_
_entity.id
_entity.type
_entity.pdbx_description
1 polymer ?
#
loop_
_entity_poly.entity_id
_entity_poly.type
_entity_poly.pdbx_seq_one_letter_code
_entity_poly.pdbx_strand_id
1 'polypeptide(L)'
;AIKVQYPGVRQSIDSDVDNVATLLRVSGLLPRGLDVGPLLRESKRQLHAEVDYLGEGAWLSRYAGLLADAPEFILPGVHADLTTESVLAMSCMGGVPVESLLHAPQAERDRVAGLLFRLLFREIFEFRLVQTDPNFANYRYDKASRKLILLDFGATRPYPAVVVEAYRRLMASAIVGDRQEMSMAASAIGYFRADIGERQRQLVLDVFLHACEPLRYAGAYDFGNSDLPARIRDAGLALSSERDSWHTPPADALFLHRKAGGLYLLAAKLKARVDIGALFQPYASRQAPS
;
A
#
# COMPACT_ATOMS: atom_id res chain seq x y z
N ALA A 1 8.52 17.35 17.34
CA ALA A 1 9.44 16.93 16.26
C ALA A 1 9.34 17.95 15.13
N ILE A 2 10.47 18.19 14.46
CA ILE A 2 10.54 19.11 13.32
C ILE A 2 11.19 18.35 12.16
N LYS A 3 10.49 18.28 11.03
CA LYS A 3 10.96 17.74 9.74
C LYS A 3 11.30 18.94 8.86
N VAL A 4 12.52 19.03 8.37
CA VAL A 4 13.02 20.18 7.59
C VAL A 4 13.50 19.69 6.23
N GLN A 5 13.12 20.39 5.16
CA GLN A 5 13.61 20.10 3.82
C GLN A 5 15.06 20.53 3.65
N TYR A 6 15.82 19.73 2.90
CA TYR A 6 17.12 20.15 2.42
C TYR A 6 16.94 21.32 1.43
N PRO A 7 17.78 22.38 1.55
CA PRO A 7 17.73 23.48 0.59
C PRO A 7 17.89 22.99 -0.85
N GLY A 8 16.99 23.43 -1.73
CA GLY A 8 17.03 23.10 -3.16
C GLY A 8 16.42 21.75 -3.56
N VAL A 9 16.03 20.88 -2.62
CA VAL A 9 15.51 19.54 -2.96
C VAL A 9 14.28 19.60 -3.86
N ARG A 10 13.36 20.53 -3.60
CA ARG A 10 12.12 20.69 -4.40
C ARG A 10 12.42 21.10 -5.85
N GLN A 11 13.47 21.92 -6.08
CA GLN A 11 13.85 22.39 -7.40
C GLN A 11 14.63 21.32 -8.21
N SER A 12 15.35 20.40 -7.53
CA SER A 12 16.15 19.37 -8.20
C SER A 12 15.34 18.16 -8.65
N ILE A 13 14.14 17.92 -8.07
CA ILE A 13 13.34 16.68 -8.32
C ILE A 13 13.17 16.41 -9.81
N ASP A 14 12.72 17.39 -10.58
CA ASP A 14 12.43 17.19 -12.00
C ASP A 14 13.69 16.86 -12.79
N SER A 15 14.79 17.60 -12.55
CA SER A 15 16.07 17.37 -13.21
C SER A 15 16.70 16.04 -12.80
N ASP A 16 16.60 15.64 -11.54
CA ASP A 16 17.17 14.38 -11.04
C ASP A 16 16.45 13.18 -11.66
N VAL A 17 15.11 13.22 -11.75
CA VAL A 17 14.33 12.16 -12.41
C VAL A 17 14.63 12.11 -13.91
N ASP A 18 14.77 13.27 -14.60
CA ASP A 18 15.11 13.31 -16.03
C ASP A 18 16.53 12.82 -16.30
N ASN A 19 17.49 13.08 -15.41
CA ASN A 19 18.83 12.55 -15.49
C ASN A 19 18.85 11.02 -15.35
N VAL A 20 18.11 10.47 -14.35
CA VAL A 20 17.94 9.02 -14.18
C VAL A 20 17.28 8.39 -15.42
N ALA A 21 16.24 9.03 -15.95
CA ALA A 21 15.58 8.58 -17.19
C ALA A 21 16.53 8.52 -18.38
N THR A 22 17.39 9.54 -18.51
CA THR A 22 18.39 9.61 -19.57
C THR A 22 19.44 8.50 -19.42
N LEU A 23 19.94 8.29 -18.20
CA LEU A 23 20.88 7.21 -17.90
C LEU A 23 20.28 5.83 -18.21
N LEU A 24 19.04 5.58 -17.82
CA LEU A 24 18.35 4.32 -18.13
C LEU A 24 18.19 4.09 -19.64
N ARG A 25 17.88 5.13 -20.42
CA ARG A 25 17.76 5.02 -21.88
C ARG A 25 19.11 4.73 -22.54
N VAL A 26 20.18 5.38 -22.09
CA VAL A 26 21.54 5.22 -22.66
C VAL A 26 22.17 3.89 -22.25
N SER A 27 21.88 3.40 -21.05
CA SER A 27 22.44 2.13 -20.54
C SER A 27 21.99 0.89 -21.29
N GLY A 28 20.91 0.97 -22.08
CA GLY A 28 20.32 -0.20 -22.74
C GLY A 28 19.70 -1.24 -21.80
N LEU A 29 19.57 -0.91 -20.51
CA LEU A 29 18.98 -1.80 -19.49
C LEU A 29 17.46 -1.92 -19.63
N LEU A 30 16.82 -0.96 -20.31
CA LEU A 30 15.38 -1.00 -20.54
C LEU A 30 15.03 -1.95 -21.69
N PRO A 31 14.03 -2.82 -21.52
CA PRO A 31 13.49 -3.62 -22.61
C PRO A 31 13.06 -2.73 -23.78
N ARG A 32 13.32 -3.18 -25.02
CA ARG A 32 12.88 -2.47 -26.23
C ARG A 32 11.35 -2.38 -26.23
N GLY A 33 10.81 -1.15 -26.45
CA GLY A 33 9.36 -0.91 -26.51
C GLY A 33 8.70 -0.59 -25.15
N LEU A 34 9.43 -0.62 -24.03
CA LEU A 34 8.86 -0.21 -22.73
C LEU A 34 8.70 1.32 -22.67
N ASP A 35 7.47 1.81 -22.61
CA ASP A 35 7.20 3.22 -22.31
C ASP A 35 7.34 3.50 -20.80
N VAL A 36 8.50 4.05 -20.44
CA VAL A 36 8.76 4.46 -19.04
C VAL A 36 8.19 5.85 -18.70
N GLY A 37 7.63 6.55 -19.67
CA GLY A 37 7.09 7.91 -19.49
C GLY A 37 6.06 7.99 -18.37
N PRO A 38 5.04 7.14 -18.32
CA PRO A 38 4.07 7.13 -17.22
C PRO A 38 4.71 6.91 -15.85
N LEU A 39 5.68 5.98 -15.77
CA LEU A 39 6.39 5.67 -14.51
C LEU A 39 7.23 6.86 -14.04
N LEU A 40 7.93 7.55 -14.94
CA LEU A 40 8.72 8.73 -14.61
C LEU A 40 7.85 9.89 -14.15
N ARG A 41 6.72 10.14 -14.84
CA ARG A 41 5.75 11.17 -14.40
C ARG A 41 5.23 10.86 -12.99
N GLU A 42 4.92 9.61 -12.72
CA GLU A 42 4.45 9.19 -11.42
C GLU A 42 5.54 9.32 -10.35
N SER A 43 6.79 8.96 -10.67
CA SER A 43 7.93 9.15 -9.75
C SER A 43 8.13 10.62 -9.40
N LYS A 44 8.03 11.53 -10.38
CA LYS A 44 8.09 12.98 -10.13
C LYS A 44 6.94 13.41 -9.18
N ARG A 45 5.71 12.98 -9.48
CA ARG A 45 4.53 13.29 -8.64
C ARG A 45 4.72 12.81 -7.20
N GLN A 46 5.26 11.62 -7.00
CA GLN A 46 5.53 11.07 -5.67
C GLN A 46 6.59 11.87 -4.93
N LEU A 47 7.73 12.17 -5.58
CA LEU A 47 8.80 12.95 -4.97
C LEU A 47 8.33 14.37 -4.60
N HIS A 48 7.53 15.01 -5.44
CA HIS A 48 6.91 16.29 -5.11
C HIS A 48 5.94 16.18 -3.91
N ALA A 49 5.18 15.09 -3.79
CA ALA A 49 4.32 14.87 -2.63
C ALA A 49 5.12 14.64 -1.34
N GLU A 50 6.26 13.96 -1.40
CA GLU A 50 7.16 13.74 -0.25
C GLU A 50 7.79 15.03 0.29
N VAL A 51 7.87 16.07 -0.53
CA VAL A 51 8.36 17.41 -0.12
C VAL A 51 7.22 18.42 0.08
N ASP A 52 5.97 18.01 0.05
CA ASP A 52 4.81 18.86 0.34
C ASP A 52 4.42 18.76 1.83
N TYR A 53 5.12 19.49 2.68
CA TYR A 53 4.92 19.43 4.12
C TYR A 53 3.60 20.05 4.59
N LEU A 54 3.04 21.02 3.87
CA LEU A 54 1.71 21.53 4.14
C LEU A 54 0.65 20.46 3.83
N GLY A 55 0.80 19.76 2.71
CA GLY A 55 -0.03 18.61 2.34
C GLY A 55 0.07 17.47 3.34
N GLU A 56 1.29 17.10 3.77
CA GLU A 56 1.50 16.06 4.78
C GLU A 56 0.82 16.42 6.10
N GLY A 57 0.95 17.66 6.57
CA GLY A 57 0.26 18.15 7.77
C GLY A 57 -1.26 18.10 7.67
N ALA A 58 -1.79 18.44 6.50
CA ALA A 58 -3.24 18.34 6.23
C ALA A 58 -3.73 16.89 6.24
N TRP A 59 -2.98 15.96 5.63
CA TRP A 59 -3.28 14.53 5.65
C TRP A 59 -3.25 13.96 7.07
N LEU A 60 -2.21 14.29 7.83
CA LEU A 60 -2.08 13.86 9.22
C LEU A 60 -3.29 14.31 10.06
N SER A 61 -3.69 15.58 9.93
CA SER A 61 -4.86 16.12 10.64
C SER A 61 -6.16 15.43 10.20
N ARG A 62 -6.31 15.14 8.91
CA ARG A 62 -7.47 14.40 8.38
C ARG A 62 -7.53 12.97 8.93
N TYR A 63 -6.40 12.25 8.96
CA TYR A 63 -6.33 10.90 9.52
C TYR A 63 -6.63 10.88 11.03
N ALA A 64 -6.20 11.89 11.77
CA ALA A 64 -6.56 12.03 13.18
C ALA A 64 -8.09 12.09 13.38
N GLY A 65 -8.81 12.80 12.51
CA GLY A 65 -10.26 12.81 12.49
C GLY A 65 -10.89 11.47 12.09
N LEU A 66 -10.36 10.82 11.03
CA LEU A 66 -10.87 9.54 10.54
C LEU A 66 -10.65 8.37 11.52
N LEU A 67 -9.65 8.47 12.38
CA LEU A 67 -9.32 7.47 13.41
C LEU A 67 -9.75 7.86 14.82
N ALA A 68 -10.59 8.87 14.97
CA ALA A 68 -11.06 9.33 16.29
C ALA A 68 -11.84 8.24 17.06
N ASP A 69 -12.45 7.29 16.34
CA ASP A 69 -13.15 6.12 16.87
C ASP A 69 -12.25 4.90 17.14
N ALA A 70 -10.96 5.00 16.83
CA ALA A 70 -9.98 3.90 16.89
C ALA A 70 -8.87 4.20 17.91
N PRO A 71 -9.16 4.05 19.22
CA PRO A 71 -8.24 4.44 20.29
C PRO A 71 -6.95 3.64 20.34
N GLU A 72 -6.85 2.57 19.58
CA GLU A 72 -5.64 1.74 19.40
C GLU A 72 -4.55 2.42 18.55
N PHE A 73 -4.88 3.52 17.86
CA PHE A 73 -3.92 4.31 17.09
C PHE A 73 -3.63 5.64 17.77
N ILE A 74 -2.38 6.07 17.65
CA ILE A 74 -1.92 7.40 18.08
C ILE A 74 -1.30 8.09 16.87
N LEU A 75 -1.66 9.34 16.66
CA LEU A 75 -1.07 10.18 15.62
C LEU A 75 -0.46 11.43 16.26
N PRO A 76 0.66 11.96 15.74
CA PRO A 76 1.18 13.24 16.19
C PRO A 76 0.22 14.37 15.88
N GLY A 77 0.09 15.33 16.80
CA GLY A 77 -0.61 16.59 16.53
C GLY A 77 0.27 17.52 15.68
N VAL A 78 -0.31 18.15 14.67
CA VAL A 78 0.38 19.16 13.84
C VAL A 78 0.36 20.51 14.54
N HIS A 79 1.51 21.19 14.60
CA HIS A 79 1.65 22.58 15.03
C HIS A 79 1.56 23.49 13.81
N ALA A 80 0.34 23.89 13.47
CA ALA A 80 0.06 24.63 12.23
C ALA A 80 0.76 25.99 12.19
N ASP A 81 0.92 26.65 13.33
CA ASP A 81 1.63 27.92 13.52
C ASP A 81 3.14 27.84 13.24
N LEU A 82 3.71 26.63 13.32
CA LEU A 82 5.13 26.35 13.06
C LEU A 82 5.38 25.59 11.76
N THR A 83 4.32 25.21 11.05
CA THR A 83 4.41 24.44 9.80
C THR A 83 4.41 25.38 8.61
N THR A 84 5.35 25.15 7.69
CA THR A 84 5.54 25.94 6.46
C THR A 84 5.73 25.00 5.26
N GLU A 85 5.94 25.54 4.06
CA GLU A 85 6.25 24.71 2.87
C GLU A 85 7.51 23.85 3.04
N SER A 86 8.48 24.29 3.85
CA SER A 86 9.77 23.60 4.04
C SER A 86 9.99 23.04 5.46
N VAL A 87 9.03 23.23 6.36
CA VAL A 87 9.10 22.77 7.75
C VAL A 87 7.76 22.15 8.17
N LEU A 88 7.77 20.89 8.61
CA LEU A 88 6.62 20.28 9.27
C LEU A 88 6.92 20.13 10.77
N ALA A 89 6.15 20.84 11.59
CA ALA A 89 6.23 20.76 13.04
C ALA A 89 5.07 19.91 13.59
N MET A 90 5.41 18.91 14.40
CA MET A 90 4.44 17.99 14.97
C MET A 90 4.86 17.52 16.37
N SER A 91 3.93 16.95 17.12
CA SER A 91 4.24 16.35 18.42
C SER A 91 5.33 15.29 18.29
N CYS A 92 6.27 15.28 19.23
CA CYS A 92 7.31 14.24 19.28
C CYS A 92 6.71 12.96 19.86
N MET A 93 6.75 11.88 19.07
CA MET A 93 6.21 10.59 19.47
C MET A 93 7.31 9.65 19.97
N GLY A 94 7.05 9.01 21.08
CA GLY A 94 7.93 7.98 21.66
C GLY A 94 7.75 6.61 21.02
N GLY A 95 7.73 5.56 21.85
CA GLY A 95 7.55 4.18 21.44
C GLY A 95 8.80 3.52 20.85
N VAL A 96 8.66 2.27 20.45
CA VAL A 96 9.71 1.46 19.82
C VAL A 96 9.34 1.15 18.36
N PRO A 97 10.31 0.87 17.46
CA PRO A 97 9.99 0.38 16.13
C PRO A 97 9.10 -0.85 16.20
N VAL A 98 8.07 -0.94 15.36
CA VAL A 98 7.12 -2.08 15.35
C VAL A 98 7.83 -3.41 15.14
N GLU A 99 8.92 -3.43 14.38
CA GLU A 99 9.73 -4.61 14.11
C GLU A 99 10.37 -5.22 15.36
N SER A 100 10.60 -4.41 16.41
CA SER A 100 11.15 -4.91 17.70
C SER A 100 10.20 -5.87 18.43
N LEU A 101 8.92 -5.92 18.01
CA LEU A 101 7.92 -6.84 18.53
C LEU A 101 8.14 -8.29 18.10
N LEU A 102 9.13 -8.58 17.25
CA LEU A 102 9.50 -9.97 16.90
C LEU A 102 9.73 -10.84 18.16
N HIS A 103 10.23 -10.24 19.24
CA HIS A 103 10.48 -10.91 20.51
C HIS A 103 9.31 -10.80 21.52
N ALA A 104 8.20 -10.17 21.13
CA ALA A 104 7.00 -10.07 21.96
C ALA A 104 6.22 -11.41 21.98
N PRO A 105 5.33 -11.63 22.97
CA PRO A 105 4.42 -12.76 22.95
C PRO A 105 3.63 -12.87 21.64
N GLN A 106 3.31 -14.10 21.19
CA GLN A 106 2.60 -14.36 19.93
C GLN A 106 1.33 -13.52 19.83
N ALA A 107 0.50 -13.52 20.87
CA ALA A 107 -0.76 -12.77 20.89
C ALA A 107 -0.58 -11.27 20.63
N GLU A 108 0.54 -10.67 21.05
CA GLU A 108 0.81 -9.25 20.80
C GLU A 108 1.24 -9.01 19.35
N ARG A 109 2.05 -9.90 18.78
CA ARG A 109 2.44 -9.86 17.36
C ARG A 109 1.22 -10.00 16.45
N ASP A 110 0.33 -10.95 16.77
CA ASP A 110 -0.91 -11.20 16.04
C ASP A 110 -1.84 -9.99 16.11
N ARG A 111 -2.00 -9.41 17.31
CA ARG A 111 -2.83 -8.23 17.52
C ARG A 111 -2.33 -7.02 16.73
N VAL A 112 -1.03 -6.74 16.77
CA VAL A 112 -0.44 -5.59 16.06
C VAL A 112 -0.55 -5.76 14.56
N ALA A 113 -0.25 -6.94 14.02
CA ALA A 113 -0.44 -7.22 12.60
C ALA A 113 -1.92 -7.11 12.19
N GLY A 114 -2.83 -7.65 13.01
CA GLY A 114 -4.27 -7.55 12.78
C GLY A 114 -4.78 -6.09 12.76
N LEU A 115 -4.26 -5.22 13.65
CA LEU A 115 -4.58 -3.79 13.64
C LEU A 115 -4.14 -3.12 12.34
N LEU A 116 -2.94 -3.44 11.83
CA LEU A 116 -2.45 -2.85 10.58
C LEU A 116 -3.24 -3.31 9.35
N PHE A 117 -3.64 -4.58 9.27
CA PHE A 117 -4.54 -5.05 8.20
C PHE A 117 -5.94 -4.44 8.32
N ARG A 118 -6.48 -4.30 9.54
CA ARG A 118 -7.75 -3.60 9.77
C ARG A 118 -7.65 -2.14 9.29
N LEU A 119 -6.55 -1.45 9.60
CA LEU A 119 -6.32 -0.10 9.13
C LEU A 119 -6.31 -0.04 7.61
N LEU A 120 -5.59 -0.95 6.93
CA LEU A 120 -5.58 -1.02 5.46
C LEU A 120 -7.00 -1.17 4.88
N PHE A 121 -7.84 -2.04 5.45
CA PHE A 121 -9.21 -2.20 4.96
C PHE A 121 -10.07 -0.96 5.22
N ARG A 122 -9.91 -0.28 6.36
CA ARG A 122 -10.57 1.01 6.63
C ARG A 122 -10.09 2.08 5.66
N GLU A 123 -8.79 2.18 5.42
CA GLU A 123 -8.20 3.10 4.45
C GLU A 123 -8.81 2.94 3.05
N ILE A 124 -8.95 1.70 2.58
CA ILE A 124 -9.50 1.40 1.24
C ILE A 124 -11.02 1.61 1.22
N PHE A 125 -11.76 0.93 2.11
CA PHE A 125 -13.20 0.73 1.97
C PHE A 125 -14.05 1.76 2.74
N GLU A 126 -13.52 2.40 3.78
CA GLU A 126 -14.23 3.43 4.54
C GLU A 126 -13.75 4.83 4.18
N PHE A 127 -12.44 5.06 4.23
CA PHE A 127 -11.86 6.39 4.01
C PHE A 127 -11.68 6.72 2.54
N ARG A 128 -11.48 5.71 1.70
CA ARG A 128 -11.05 5.85 0.30
C ARG A 128 -9.80 6.72 0.19
N LEU A 129 -8.97 6.62 1.19
CA LEU A 129 -7.74 7.37 1.40
C LEU A 129 -6.70 6.42 2.00
N VAL A 130 -5.61 6.16 1.29
CA VAL A 130 -4.61 5.17 1.68
C VAL A 130 -3.25 5.83 1.83
N GLN A 131 -2.62 5.65 2.99
CA GLN A 131 -1.20 5.94 3.16
C GLN A 131 -0.41 4.82 2.50
N THR A 132 0.24 5.12 1.36
CA THR A 132 0.78 4.10 0.45
C THR A 132 2.26 3.77 0.65
N ASP A 133 2.97 4.44 1.58
CA ASP A 133 4.36 4.12 1.86
C ASP A 133 4.46 2.86 2.76
N PRO A 134 5.11 1.77 2.29
CA PRO A 134 5.22 0.53 3.04
C PRO A 134 6.36 0.54 4.08
N ASN A 135 7.01 1.67 4.31
CA ASN A 135 8.15 1.76 5.21
C ASN A 135 7.75 1.44 6.66
N PHE A 136 8.36 0.42 7.25
CA PHE A 136 8.06 0.00 8.63
C PHE A 136 8.43 1.06 9.66
N ALA A 137 9.37 1.96 9.37
CA ALA A 137 9.73 3.08 10.23
C ALA A 137 8.57 4.04 10.50
N ASN A 138 7.52 4.02 9.64
CA ASN A 138 6.31 4.81 9.82
C ASN A 138 5.38 4.25 10.92
N TYR A 139 5.70 3.06 11.45
CA TYR A 139 4.94 2.41 12.50
C TYR A 139 5.78 2.25 13.76
N ARG A 140 5.35 2.86 14.84
CA ARG A 140 5.95 2.66 16.16
C ARG A 140 4.92 2.05 17.11
N TYR A 141 5.40 1.47 18.18
CA TYR A 141 4.57 0.82 19.18
C TYR A 141 4.88 1.40 20.57
N ASP A 142 3.84 1.91 21.22
CA ASP A 142 3.92 2.32 22.61
C ASP A 142 3.60 1.12 23.52
N LYS A 143 4.63 0.61 24.22
CA LYS A 143 4.50 -0.55 25.11
C LYS A 143 3.62 -0.29 26.33
N ALA A 144 3.57 0.95 26.81
CA ALA A 144 2.82 1.29 28.01
C ALA A 144 1.32 1.30 27.73
N SER A 145 0.88 1.96 26.67
CA SER A 145 -0.53 2.01 26.28
C SER A 145 -0.94 0.86 25.34
N ARG A 146 0.02 0.10 24.81
CA ARG A 146 -0.19 -0.96 23.82
C ARG A 146 -0.83 -0.46 22.51
N LYS A 147 -0.49 0.76 22.10
CA LYS A 147 -1.04 1.42 20.92
C LYS A 147 -0.02 1.51 19.80
N LEU A 148 -0.53 1.53 18.57
CA LEU A 148 0.25 1.82 17.37
C LEU A 148 0.34 3.32 17.15
N ILE A 149 1.55 3.80 16.85
CA ILE A 149 1.82 5.19 16.50
C ILE A 149 2.07 5.23 15.00
N LEU A 150 1.32 6.08 14.29
CA LEU A 150 1.41 6.30 12.85
C LEU A 150 2.08 7.64 12.61
N LEU A 151 3.20 7.68 11.85
CA LEU A 151 4.08 8.85 11.82
C LEU A 151 4.07 9.63 10.51
N ASP A 152 3.99 8.99 9.35
CA ASP A 152 4.22 9.61 8.05
C ASP A 152 2.97 9.46 7.15
N PHE A 153 2.51 10.58 6.61
CA PHE A 153 1.34 10.65 5.74
C PHE A 153 1.62 11.36 4.40
N GLY A 154 2.90 11.65 4.09
CA GLY A 154 3.30 12.32 2.85
C GLY A 154 2.90 11.55 1.58
N ALA A 155 2.91 10.22 1.64
CA ALA A 155 2.52 9.36 0.52
C ALA A 155 1.01 8.97 0.55
N THR A 156 0.15 9.83 1.08
CA THR A 156 -1.29 9.57 1.15
C THR A 156 -1.97 9.84 -0.19
N ARG A 157 -2.85 8.91 -0.62
CA ARG A 157 -3.55 8.95 -1.91
C ARG A 157 -5.05 8.73 -1.77
N PRO A 158 -5.90 9.57 -2.39
CA PRO A 158 -7.32 9.29 -2.51
C PRO A 158 -7.57 8.25 -3.62
N TYR A 159 -8.56 7.39 -3.40
CA TYR A 159 -9.00 6.39 -4.36
C TYR A 159 -10.44 6.66 -4.78
N PRO A 160 -10.73 6.73 -6.10
CA PRO A 160 -12.09 6.89 -6.61
C PRO A 160 -13.00 5.75 -6.16
N ALA A 161 -14.26 6.04 -5.86
CA ALA A 161 -15.24 5.04 -5.41
C ALA A 161 -15.36 3.85 -6.36
N VAL A 162 -15.29 4.10 -7.68
CA VAL A 162 -15.34 3.03 -8.70
C VAL A 162 -14.16 2.06 -8.59
N VAL A 163 -12.96 2.56 -8.29
CA VAL A 163 -11.76 1.73 -8.10
C VAL A 163 -11.86 0.93 -6.81
N VAL A 164 -12.30 1.56 -5.72
CA VAL A 164 -12.52 0.90 -4.43
C VAL A 164 -13.54 -0.22 -4.55
N GLU A 165 -14.65 0.01 -5.24
CA GLU A 165 -15.66 -1.02 -5.49
C GLU A 165 -15.12 -2.16 -6.35
N ALA A 166 -14.31 -1.86 -7.36
CA ALA A 166 -13.67 -2.88 -8.17
C ALA A 166 -12.70 -3.74 -7.35
N TYR A 167 -11.93 -3.17 -6.42
CA TYR A 167 -11.10 -3.94 -5.48
C TYR A 167 -11.93 -4.80 -4.53
N ARG A 168 -13.05 -4.27 -4.03
CA ARG A 168 -13.96 -5.04 -3.19
C ARG A 168 -14.47 -6.27 -3.92
N ARG A 169 -14.95 -6.11 -5.16
CA ARG A 169 -15.42 -7.20 -6.03
C ARG A 169 -14.31 -8.20 -6.34
N LEU A 170 -13.09 -7.72 -6.66
CA LEU A 170 -11.93 -8.56 -6.92
C LEU A 170 -11.61 -9.46 -5.71
N MET A 171 -11.57 -8.89 -4.51
CA MET A 171 -11.29 -9.64 -3.29
C MET A 171 -12.42 -10.62 -2.95
N ALA A 172 -13.68 -10.19 -3.04
CA ALA A 172 -14.84 -11.05 -2.78
C ALA A 172 -14.93 -12.21 -3.76
N SER A 173 -14.72 -11.97 -5.06
CA SER A 173 -14.71 -13.03 -6.07
C SER A 173 -13.50 -13.97 -5.94
N ALA A 174 -12.36 -13.47 -5.51
CA ALA A 174 -11.19 -14.31 -5.22
C ALA A 174 -11.44 -15.27 -4.05
N ILE A 175 -12.25 -14.89 -3.04
CA ILE A 175 -12.62 -15.77 -1.92
C ILE A 175 -13.36 -17.02 -2.42
N VAL A 176 -14.30 -16.84 -3.34
CA VAL A 176 -15.12 -17.94 -3.88
C VAL A 176 -14.53 -18.59 -5.13
N GLY A 177 -13.42 -18.03 -5.65
CA GLY A 177 -12.74 -18.54 -6.85
C GLY A 177 -13.46 -18.22 -8.16
N ASP A 178 -14.34 -17.21 -8.20
CA ASP A 178 -15.04 -16.76 -9.40
C ASP A 178 -14.09 -15.94 -10.31
N ARG A 179 -13.44 -16.66 -11.23
CA ARG A 179 -12.46 -16.06 -12.16
C ARG A 179 -13.11 -15.10 -13.16
N GLN A 180 -14.37 -15.28 -13.50
CA GLN A 180 -15.07 -14.37 -14.42
C GLN A 180 -15.29 -13.02 -13.77
N GLU A 181 -15.82 -13.00 -12.55
CA GLU A 181 -16.01 -11.77 -11.79
C GLU A 181 -14.67 -11.11 -11.43
N MET A 182 -13.64 -11.88 -11.07
CA MET A 182 -12.29 -11.38 -10.88
C MET A 182 -11.75 -10.66 -12.13
N SER A 183 -11.98 -11.24 -13.32
CA SER A 183 -11.54 -10.64 -14.59
C SER A 183 -12.28 -9.32 -14.87
N MET A 184 -13.59 -9.25 -14.61
CA MET A 184 -14.37 -8.02 -14.77
C MET A 184 -13.90 -6.94 -13.78
N ALA A 185 -13.67 -7.30 -12.53
CA ALA A 185 -13.18 -6.38 -11.51
C ALA A 185 -11.76 -5.87 -11.83
N ALA A 186 -10.85 -6.76 -12.24
CA ALA A 186 -9.49 -6.39 -12.64
C ALA A 186 -9.50 -5.47 -13.88
N SER A 187 -10.43 -5.69 -14.84
CA SER A 187 -10.63 -4.78 -15.97
C SER A 187 -11.08 -3.39 -15.53
N ALA A 188 -12.01 -3.33 -14.57
CA ALA A 188 -12.51 -2.05 -14.02
C ALA A 188 -11.44 -1.28 -13.24
N ILE A 189 -10.47 -1.96 -12.63
CA ILE A 189 -9.29 -1.33 -12.00
C ILE A 189 -8.34 -0.79 -13.09
N GLY A 190 -8.33 -1.39 -14.29
CA GLY A 190 -7.44 -1.01 -15.39
C GLY A 190 -6.25 -1.95 -15.61
N TYR A 191 -6.32 -3.19 -15.12
CA TYR A 191 -5.26 -4.19 -15.33
C TYR A 191 -5.22 -4.73 -16.75
N PHE A 192 -6.34 -4.69 -17.47
CA PHE A 192 -6.45 -5.29 -18.78
C PHE A 192 -6.72 -4.24 -19.86
N ARG A 193 -5.93 -4.27 -20.92
CA ARG A 193 -6.22 -3.58 -22.16
C ARG A 193 -7.19 -4.40 -23.00
N ALA A 194 -7.81 -3.75 -23.99
CA ALA A 194 -8.74 -4.43 -24.90
C ALA A 194 -8.09 -5.57 -25.71
N ASP A 195 -6.80 -5.47 -25.97
CA ASP A 195 -5.99 -6.38 -26.78
C ASP A 195 -5.23 -7.44 -25.95
N ILE A 196 -5.49 -7.55 -24.64
CA ILE A 196 -4.80 -8.53 -23.79
C ILE A 196 -5.14 -9.97 -24.21
N GLY A 197 -4.11 -10.82 -24.39
CA GLY A 197 -4.27 -12.24 -24.66
C GLY A 197 -4.86 -13.01 -23.47
N GLU A 198 -5.63 -14.06 -23.77
CA GLU A 198 -6.29 -14.85 -22.71
C GLU A 198 -5.27 -15.48 -21.75
N ARG A 199 -4.15 -15.99 -22.25
CA ARG A 199 -3.08 -16.56 -21.43
C ARG A 199 -2.55 -15.54 -20.41
N GLN A 200 -2.27 -14.32 -20.85
CA GLN A 200 -1.78 -13.24 -19.99
C GLN A 200 -2.83 -12.83 -18.95
N ARG A 201 -4.10 -12.76 -19.37
CA ARG A 201 -5.23 -12.52 -18.45
C ARG A 201 -5.25 -13.56 -17.34
N GLN A 202 -5.11 -14.84 -17.67
CA GLN A 202 -5.11 -15.92 -16.68
C GLN A 202 -3.91 -15.82 -15.71
N LEU A 203 -2.71 -15.48 -16.20
CA LEU A 203 -1.52 -15.28 -15.35
C LEU A 203 -1.75 -14.15 -14.33
N VAL A 204 -2.34 -13.02 -14.75
CA VAL A 204 -2.68 -11.93 -13.83
C VAL A 204 -3.70 -12.39 -12.78
N LEU A 205 -4.73 -13.13 -13.18
CA LEU A 205 -5.73 -13.67 -12.24
C LEU A 205 -5.10 -14.67 -11.26
N ASP A 206 -4.12 -15.46 -11.68
CA ASP A 206 -3.38 -16.37 -10.79
C ASP A 206 -2.58 -15.59 -9.73
N VAL A 207 -1.93 -14.48 -10.11
CA VAL A 207 -1.27 -13.59 -9.15
C VAL A 207 -2.27 -13.06 -8.12
N PHE A 208 -3.45 -12.61 -8.55
CA PHE A 208 -4.50 -12.16 -7.62
C PHE A 208 -5.01 -13.27 -6.71
N LEU A 209 -5.21 -14.48 -7.24
CA LEU A 209 -5.63 -15.63 -6.44
C LEU A 209 -4.58 -15.98 -5.37
N HIS A 210 -3.30 -15.91 -5.71
CA HIS A 210 -2.23 -16.08 -4.72
C HIS A 210 -2.25 -14.94 -3.70
N ALA A 211 -2.28 -13.68 -4.12
CA ALA A 211 -2.29 -12.53 -3.22
C ALA A 211 -3.49 -12.54 -2.25
N CYS A 212 -4.65 -13.08 -2.68
CA CYS A 212 -5.85 -13.21 -1.88
C CYS A 212 -5.91 -14.53 -1.06
N GLU A 213 -4.83 -15.34 -1.03
CA GLU A 213 -4.82 -16.58 -0.23
C GLU A 213 -5.13 -16.34 1.26
N PRO A 214 -4.57 -15.32 1.94
CA PRO A 214 -4.89 -15.07 3.34
C PRO A 214 -6.36 -14.75 3.59
N LEU A 215 -7.07 -14.19 2.59
CA LEU A 215 -8.52 -13.93 2.66
C LEU A 215 -9.36 -15.22 2.59
N ARG A 216 -8.85 -16.24 1.92
CA ARG A 216 -9.53 -17.54 1.72
C ARG A 216 -9.20 -18.56 2.78
N TYR A 217 -8.14 -18.29 3.57
CA TYR A 217 -7.70 -19.22 4.60
C TYR A 217 -8.70 -19.25 5.76
N ALA A 218 -9.11 -20.44 6.19
CA ALA A 218 -10.02 -20.58 7.31
C ALA A 218 -9.30 -20.34 8.65
N GLY A 219 -9.64 -19.25 9.32
CA GLY A 219 -9.02 -18.84 10.59
C GLY A 219 -7.73 -18.03 10.41
N ALA A 220 -6.85 -18.10 11.40
CA ALA A 220 -5.64 -17.28 11.45
C ALA A 220 -4.56 -17.79 10.48
N TYR A 221 -4.27 -17.02 9.43
CA TYR A 221 -3.21 -17.29 8.47
C TYR A 221 -1.84 -17.09 9.10
N ASP A 222 -0.95 -18.08 9.00
CA ASP A 222 0.41 -18.02 9.55
C ASP A 222 1.37 -17.38 8.56
N PHE A 223 1.58 -16.07 8.69
CA PHE A 223 2.48 -15.30 7.82
C PHE A 223 3.93 -15.71 7.97
N GLY A 224 4.35 -16.22 9.14
CA GLY A 224 5.72 -16.57 9.42
C GLY A 224 6.19 -17.86 8.74
N ASN A 225 5.28 -18.75 8.39
CA ASN A 225 5.56 -20.03 7.76
C ASN A 225 5.02 -20.16 6.33
N SER A 226 4.53 -19.05 5.75
CA SER A 226 3.96 -19.03 4.41
C SER A 226 5.04 -18.93 3.32
N ASP A 227 4.89 -19.69 2.24
CA ASP A 227 5.67 -19.62 1.01
C ASP A 227 5.08 -18.65 -0.03
N LEU A 228 3.97 -17.98 0.30
CA LEU A 228 3.23 -17.09 -0.60
C LEU A 228 4.11 -16.03 -1.27
N PRO A 229 5.10 -15.36 -0.60
CA PRO A 229 5.98 -14.41 -1.28
C PRO A 229 6.79 -15.04 -2.42
N ALA A 230 7.23 -16.29 -2.26
CA ALA A 230 7.94 -17.02 -3.30
C ALA A 230 6.99 -17.32 -4.47
N ARG A 231 5.79 -17.80 -4.20
CA ARG A 231 4.77 -18.12 -5.24
C ARG A 231 4.33 -16.86 -6.01
N ILE A 232 4.11 -15.74 -5.33
CA ILE A 232 3.78 -14.46 -5.99
C ILE A 232 4.94 -13.99 -6.88
N ARG A 233 6.18 -14.10 -6.39
CA ARG A 233 7.37 -13.75 -7.19
C ARG A 233 7.46 -14.62 -8.44
N ASP A 234 7.30 -15.93 -8.31
CA ASP A 234 7.43 -16.88 -9.41
C ASP A 234 6.30 -16.68 -10.45
N ALA A 235 5.07 -16.40 -10.00
CA ALA A 235 3.96 -16.02 -10.86
C ALA A 235 4.22 -14.67 -11.57
N GLY A 236 4.81 -13.70 -10.89
CA GLY A 236 5.22 -12.42 -11.47
C GLY A 236 6.33 -12.59 -12.52
N LEU A 237 7.29 -13.48 -12.30
CA LEU A 237 8.33 -13.81 -13.29
C LEU A 237 7.73 -14.49 -14.53
N ALA A 238 6.79 -15.42 -14.36
CA ALA A 238 6.07 -16.04 -15.45
C ALA A 238 5.31 -15.00 -16.29
N LEU A 239 4.63 -14.05 -15.63
CA LEU A 239 3.96 -12.93 -16.30
C LEU A 239 4.95 -12.04 -17.05
N SER A 240 6.12 -11.74 -16.49
CA SER A 240 7.13 -10.89 -17.10
C SER A 240 7.84 -11.53 -18.31
N SER A 241 7.80 -12.85 -18.44
CA SER A 241 8.37 -13.57 -19.59
C SER A 241 7.54 -13.42 -20.87
N GLU A 242 6.28 -13.05 -20.75
CA GLU A 242 5.35 -12.78 -21.88
C GLU A 242 5.57 -11.35 -22.42
N ARG A 243 6.70 -11.10 -23.09
CA ARG A 243 7.25 -9.77 -23.43
C ARG A 243 6.41 -8.94 -24.41
N ASP A 244 5.58 -9.54 -25.26
CA ASP A 244 4.93 -8.83 -26.37
C ASP A 244 3.66 -8.07 -26.00
N SER A 245 3.17 -8.17 -24.76
CA SER A 245 1.90 -7.59 -24.32
C SER A 245 1.97 -6.92 -22.95
N TRP A 246 3.19 -6.56 -22.47
CA TRP A 246 3.34 -5.97 -21.13
C TRP A 246 2.59 -4.63 -21.05
N HIS A 247 1.60 -4.59 -20.20
CA HIS A 247 0.91 -3.38 -19.80
C HIS A 247 1.22 -3.06 -18.32
N THR A 248 1.70 -1.87 -18.08
CA THR A 248 1.91 -1.40 -16.70
C THR A 248 0.54 -1.13 -16.08
N PRO A 249 0.21 -1.76 -14.94
CA PRO A 249 -1.01 -1.44 -14.21
C PRO A 249 -1.08 0.05 -13.85
N PRO A 250 -2.28 0.60 -13.59
CA PRO A 250 -2.40 1.97 -13.11
C PRO A 250 -1.51 2.24 -11.91
N ALA A 251 -0.89 3.41 -11.84
CA ALA A 251 0.04 3.76 -10.77
C ALA A 251 -0.58 3.57 -9.37
N ASP A 252 -1.84 3.98 -9.20
CA ASP A 252 -2.54 3.83 -7.92
C ASP A 252 -2.70 2.36 -7.51
N ALA A 253 -2.89 1.45 -8.47
CA ALA A 253 -2.90 0.01 -8.20
C ALA A 253 -1.53 -0.48 -7.69
N LEU A 254 -0.44 -0.03 -8.31
CA LEU A 254 0.92 -0.39 -7.88
C LEU A 254 1.21 0.09 -6.45
N PHE A 255 0.79 1.31 -6.10
CA PHE A 255 0.98 1.84 -4.75
C PHE A 255 0.16 1.07 -3.70
N LEU A 256 -1.07 0.71 -4.02
CA LEU A 256 -1.88 -0.10 -3.12
C LEU A 256 -1.26 -1.49 -2.90
N HIS A 257 -0.72 -2.10 -3.96
CA HIS A 257 -0.03 -3.38 -3.87
C HIS A 257 1.27 -3.29 -3.07
N ARG A 258 2.04 -2.18 -3.22
CA ARG A 258 3.21 -1.93 -2.37
C ARG A 258 2.82 -1.88 -0.90
N LYS A 259 1.74 -1.17 -0.56
CA LYS A 259 1.23 -1.10 0.81
C LYS A 259 0.82 -2.47 1.33
N ALA A 260 -0.01 -3.19 0.60
CA ALA A 260 -0.46 -4.54 1.00
C ALA A 260 0.72 -5.52 1.13
N GLY A 261 1.65 -5.51 0.17
CA GLY A 261 2.85 -6.34 0.20
C GLY A 261 3.78 -5.98 1.37
N GLY A 262 3.95 -4.69 1.68
CA GLY A 262 4.72 -4.24 2.84
C GLY A 262 4.11 -4.74 4.16
N LEU A 263 2.79 -4.66 4.32
CA LEU A 263 2.12 -5.21 5.51
C LEU A 263 2.26 -6.72 5.61
N TYR A 264 2.16 -7.43 4.47
CA TYR A 264 2.44 -8.86 4.42
C TYR A 264 3.86 -9.18 4.92
N LEU A 265 4.87 -8.47 4.40
CA LEU A 265 6.27 -8.67 4.79
C LEU A 265 6.49 -8.34 6.28
N LEU A 266 5.83 -7.30 6.80
CA LEU A 266 5.88 -6.98 8.23
C LEU A 266 5.24 -8.09 9.07
N ALA A 267 4.07 -8.59 8.68
CA ALA A 267 3.40 -9.71 9.37
C ALA A 267 4.25 -10.98 9.34
N ALA A 268 4.91 -11.27 8.20
CA ALA A 268 5.85 -12.38 8.07
C ALA A 268 7.08 -12.21 8.98
N LYS A 269 7.66 -11.02 9.02
CA LYS A 269 8.80 -10.68 9.91
C LYS A 269 8.42 -10.83 11.38
N LEU A 270 7.20 -10.41 11.76
CA LEU A 270 6.67 -10.59 13.11
C LEU A 270 6.24 -12.04 13.40
N LYS A 271 6.24 -12.93 12.41
CA LYS A 271 5.68 -14.30 12.50
C LYS A 271 4.26 -14.27 13.06
N ALA A 272 3.46 -13.32 12.58
CA ALA A 272 2.10 -13.10 13.06
C ALA A 272 1.12 -14.11 12.44
N ARG A 273 0.03 -14.35 13.17
CA ARG A 273 -1.12 -15.16 12.75
C ARG A 273 -2.36 -14.29 12.79
N VAL A 274 -3.00 -14.07 11.64
CA VAL A 274 -4.13 -13.13 11.54
C VAL A 274 -5.22 -13.74 10.67
N ASP A 275 -6.46 -13.66 11.14
CA ASP A 275 -7.64 -14.01 10.35
C ASP A 275 -8.02 -12.85 9.44
N ILE A 276 -7.43 -12.82 8.25
CA ILE A 276 -7.66 -11.77 7.24
C ILE A 276 -9.08 -11.87 6.67
N GLY A 277 -9.62 -13.09 6.54
CA GLY A 277 -10.99 -13.32 6.10
C GLY A 277 -12.00 -12.66 7.03
N ALA A 278 -11.86 -12.85 8.34
CA ALA A 278 -12.70 -12.19 9.33
C ALA A 278 -12.59 -10.66 9.30
N LEU A 279 -11.38 -10.10 9.08
CA LEU A 279 -11.19 -8.67 8.95
C LEU A 279 -11.82 -8.06 7.69
N PHE A 280 -11.88 -8.81 6.60
CA PHE A 280 -12.50 -8.37 5.34
C PHE A 280 -14.01 -8.60 5.29
N GLN A 281 -14.54 -9.54 6.06
CA GLN A 281 -15.95 -9.93 6.03
C GLN A 281 -16.96 -8.77 6.11
N PRO A 282 -16.76 -7.70 6.91
CA PRO A 282 -17.67 -6.55 6.94
C PRO A 282 -17.79 -5.80 5.61
N TYR A 283 -16.82 -5.95 4.71
CA TYR A 283 -16.75 -5.28 3.41
C TYR A 283 -17.21 -6.19 2.26
N ALA A 284 -17.19 -7.52 2.44
CA ALA A 284 -17.47 -8.48 1.36
C ALA A 284 -18.84 -8.30 0.71
N SER A 285 -19.87 -7.90 1.48
CA SER A 285 -21.25 -7.75 1.04
C SER A 285 -21.74 -6.30 0.94
N ARG A 286 -20.94 -5.30 1.32
CA ARG A 286 -21.35 -3.88 1.22
C ARG A 286 -21.35 -3.45 -0.23
N GLN A 287 -22.51 -3.02 -0.75
CA GLN A 287 -22.54 -2.15 -1.91
C GLN A 287 -21.97 -0.79 -1.48
N ALA A 288 -21.11 -0.19 -2.33
CA ALA A 288 -20.60 1.15 -2.05
C ALA A 288 -21.78 2.11 -1.84
N PRO A 289 -21.77 2.98 -0.82
CA PRO A 289 -22.74 4.06 -0.74
C PRO A 289 -22.60 4.92 -1.98
N SER A 290 -23.74 5.17 -2.63
CA SER A 290 -23.91 5.97 -3.85
C SER A 290 -23.36 7.38 -3.71
#